data_3171349c7a5020ce0f9ebfc4ae4d32a5
#
_entry.id   3171349c7a5020ce0f9ebfc4ae4d32a5
#
_cell.length_a   1.000
_cell.length_b   1.000
_cell.length_c   1.000
_cell.angle_alpha   90.00
_cell.angle_beta   90.00
_cell.angle_gamma   90.00
#
_symmetry.space_group_name_H-M   'P 1'
#
loop_
_entity.id
_entity.type
_entity.pdbx_description
1 polymer ?
#
loop_
_entity_poly.entity_id
_entity_poly.type
_entity_poly.pdbx_seq_one_letter_code
_entity_poly.pdbx_strand_id
1 'polypeptide(L)'
;MLYFAPWKKALVIILCLLGMTFAAPNIWYDDADEAGLAREQIAKLEKVGLPIDPTLVEQAARWPDFLPASVVNLGLDLRGGAHLLVEVNIEEVQAERMISLVAEARSALRGGGVRKYTQLRASEDNVSVRITNAADLPEAVRILRGLAQPVVNANFGTSAPDLTVVEGDDQRISLTLSEDAKVSLTDRTMAQSLEIVRRRIDEAGTREPTIQRQGERRILIQVPGLGSAEELLELLGQTAKLSFHMVDSQTSDVTRAPGPGNIIYPDTDNPQTGYIVERRALVSGEQLEDAQPGFDPQTGEAVVNFRFDTAGARKFGKATSENVGRPFAVVLDGEVITAPVIREPILSGSGQISGSFTVESAGRLAILLRAGALPASLTVLEQRTVGPGLGADSIAAGEIATVIAFIAVLVFMFLSYGKFGMFANIALIINVAMIMGVLSAIGATLTLPGIAGIVLTIGMAVDANVLIFERIREELRRANGVARAIETGYERAFSAIIDANVTTFIAALILFAMGSGPVKGFAVTLGVGILTSVFTAVMVTRLIVATWYDRARPKELEV
;
A
#
# COMPACT_ATOMS: atom_id res chain seq x y z
N MET A 1 46.75 -13.52 10.28
CA MET A 1 45.53 -13.81 9.52
C MET A 1 45.38 -13.01 8.21
N LEU A 2 46.48 -12.72 7.55
CA LEU A 2 46.44 -12.27 6.15
C LEU A 2 45.98 -13.39 5.18
N TYR A 3 45.92 -14.64 5.70
CA TYR A 3 45.49 -15.79 4.91
C TYR A 3 43.95 -15.86 4.86
N PHE A 4 43.38 -15.62 3.68
CA PHE A 4 41.98 -15.93 3.42
C PHE A 4 41.84 -17.36 2.93
N ALA A 5 41.02 -18.16 3.60
CA ALA A 5 40.64 -19.46 3.08
C ALA A 5 40.00 -19.33 1.68
N PRO A 6 40.27 -20.23 0.73
CA PRO A 6 39.75 -20.11 -0.66
C PRO A 6 38.25 -19.89 -0.75
N TRP A 7 37.47 -20.56 0.11
CA TRP A 7 36.03 -20.41 0.14
C TRP A 7 35.56 -19.00 0.59
N LYS A 8 36.32 -18.33 1.52
CA LYS A 8 36.02 -16.95 1.93
C LYS A 8 36.32 -15.96 0.81
N LYS A 9 37.43 -16.17 0.05
CA LYS A 9 37.73 -15.36 -1.14
C LYS A 9 36.62 -15.48 -2.18
N ALA A 10 36.17 -16.72 -2.48
CA ALA A 10 35.09 -17.00 -3.40
C ALA A 10 33.77 -16.33 -2.93
N LEU A 11 33.43 -16.44 -1.65
CA LEU A 11 32.23 -15.83 -1.08
C LEU A 11 32.22 -14.30 -1.27
N VAL A 12 33.33 -13.61 -0.90
CA VAL A 12 33.43 -12.16 -1.04
C VAL A 12 33.30 -11.74 -2.51
N ILE A 13 33.97 -12.45 -3.43
CA ILE A 13 33.89 -12.16 -4.86
C ILE A 13 32.46 -12.38 -5.40
N ILE A 14 31.82 -13.48 -5.02
CA ILE A 14 30.44 -13.77 -5.44
C ILE A 14 29.49 -12.71 -4.94
N LEU A 15 29.58 -12.27 -3.69
CA LEU A 15 28.72 -11.21 -3.14
C LEU A 15 28.93 -9.87 -3.87
N CYS A 16 30.19 -9.51 -4.17
CA CYS A 16 30.49 -8.30 -4.94
C CYS A 16 29.91 -8.39 -6.37
N LEU A 17 30.10 -9.53 -7.05
CA LEU A 17 29.56 -9.75 -8.39
C LEU A 17 28.04 -9.71 -8.41
N LEU A 18 27.40 -10.34 -7.41
CA LEU A 18 25.95 -10.33 -7.28
C LEU A 18 25.43 -8.89 -7.05
N GLY A 19 26.08 -8.12 -6.18
CA GLY A 19 25.75 -6.70 -5.99
C GLY A 19 25.89 -5.89 -7.29
N MET A 20 26.97 -6.08 -8.04
CA MET A 20 27.18 -5.42 -9.34
C MET A 20 26.14 -5.84 -10.39
N THR A 21 25.75 -7.12 -10.42
CA THR A 21 24.74 -7.63 -11.36
C THR A 21 23.38 -6.98 -11.12
N PHE A 22 22.97 -6.81 -9.87
CA PHE A 22 21.73 -6.11 -9.53
C PHE A 22 21.84 -4.59 -9.63
N ALA A 23 23.06 -4.03 -9.62
CA ALA A 23 23.29 -2.60 -9.86
C ALA A 23 23.25 -2.24 -11.35
N ALA A 24 23.64 -3.16 -12.23
CA ALA A 24 23.78 -2.93 -13.66
C ALA A 24 22.52 -2.37 -14.35
N PRO A 25 21.28 -2.84 -14.05
CA PRO A 25 20.06 -2.29 -14.65
C PRO A 25 19.88 -0.78 -14.44
N ASN A 26 20.39 -0.23 -13.33
CA ASN A 26 20.25 1.20 -13.04
C ASN A 26 21.10 2.10 -13.95
N ILE A 27 22.08 1.55 -14.67
CA ILE A 27 22.88 2.30 -15.65
C ILE A 27 22.08 2.54 -16.94
N TRP A 28 21.23 1.60 -17.30
CA TRP A 28 20.28 1.67 -18.42
C TRP A 28 18.85 1.62 -17.89
N TYR A 29 18.54 2.59 -17.03
CA TYR A 29 17.33 2.61 -16.22
C TYR A 29 16.04 2.41 -17.05
N ASP A 30 15.88 3.21 -18.11
CA ASP A 30 14.65 3.22 -18.92
C ASP A 30 14.43 1.89 -19.63
N ASP A 31 15.47 1.35 -20.28
CA ASP A 31 15.38 0.07 -21.02
C ASP A 31 15.08 -1.10 -20.08
N ALA A 32 15.74 -1.14 -18.92
CA ALA A 32 15.55 -2.21 -17.94
C ALA A 32 14.18 -2.11 -17.26
N ASP A 33 13.71 -0.91 -16.95
CA ASP A 33 12.44 -0.64 -16.33
C ASP A 33 11.26 -0.98 -17.26
N GLU A 34 11.28 -0.51 -18.52
CA GLU A 34 10.27 -0.85 -19.53
C GLU A 34 10.20 -2.37 -19.78
N ALA A 35 11.36 -3.03 -19.92
CA ALA A 35 11.40 -4.46 -20.13
C ALA A 35 10.89 -5.25 -18.91
N GLY A 36 11.20 -4.80 -17.69
CA GLY A 36 10.71 -5.42 -16.46
C GLY A 36 9.19 -5.39 -16.37
N LEU A 37 8.58 -4.23 -16.67
CA LEU A 37 7.12 -4.06 -16.68
C LEU A 37 6.45 -4.89 -17.78
N ALA A 38 7.00 -4.87 -18.99
CA ALA A 38 6.46 -5.65 -20.10
C ALA A 38 6.44 -7.15 -19.74
N ARG A 39 7.50 -7.67 -19.11
CA ARG A 39 7.56 -9.06 -18.64
C ARG A 39 6.52 -9.37 -17.56
N GLU A 40 6.30 -8.45 -16.63
CA GLU A 40 5.28 -8.62 -15.59
C GLU A 40 3.86 -8.63 -16.19
N GLN A 41 3.58 -7.74 -17.15
CA GLN A 41 2.31 -7.70 -17.85
C GLN A 41 2.08 -8.95 -18.69
N ILE A 42 3.09 -9.41 -19.43
CA ILE A 42 3.04 -10.67 -20.19
C ILE A 42 2.72 -11.84 -19.26
N ALA A 43 3.40 -11.94 -18.12
CA ALA A 43 3.15 -13.01 -17.14
C ALA A 43 1.73 -12.96 -16.53
N LYS A 44 1.16 -11.76 -16.36
CA LYS A 44 -0.25 -11.58 -15.92
C LYS A 44 -1.23 -12.03 -17.02
N LEU A 45 -1.00 -11.62 -18.28
CA LEU A 45 -1.85 -11.98 -19.42
C LEU A 45 -1.82 -13.48 -19.71
N GLU A 46 -0.64 -14.11 -19.63
CA GLU A 46 -0.47 -15.57 -19.78
C GLU A 46 -1.27 -16.36 -18.72
N LYS A 47 -1.24 -15.92 -17.46
CA LYS A 47 -2.00 -16.57 -16.38
C LYS A 47 -3.52 -16.52 -16.59
N VAL A 48 -4.00 -15.47 -17.25
CA VAL A 48 -5.43 -15.27 -17.55
C VAL A 48 -5.82 -15.86 -18.90
N GLY A 49 -4.83 -16.25 -19.75
CA GLY A 49 -5.06 -16.81 -21.09
C GLY A 49 -5.50 -15.75 -22.11
N LEU A 50 -5.16 -14.48 -21.89
CA LEU A 50 -5.44 -13.38 -22.81
C LEU A 50 -4.35 -13.25 -23.90
N PRO A 51 -4.67 -12.75 -25.11
CA PRO A 51 -3.70 -12.51 -26.14
C PRO A 51 -2.67 -11.46 -25.72
N ILE A 52 -1.40 -11.73 -25.98
CA ILE A 52 -0.28 -10.84 -25.65
C ILE A 52 -0.10 -9.85 -26.81
N ASP A 53 -0.03 -8.56 -26.49
CA ASP A 53 0.27 -7.51 -27.48
C ASP A 53 1.72 -7.67 -27.98
N PRO A 54 1.96 -7.69 -29.31
CA PRO A 54 3.30 -7.75 -29.88
C PRO A 54 4.25 -6.64 -29.38
N THR A 55 3.72 -5.47 -29.04
CA THR A 55 4.51 -4.33 -28.52
C THR A 55 5.12 -4.65 -27.15
N LEU A 56 4.43 -5.39 -26.30
CA LEU A 56 4.94 -5.83 -25.00
C LEU A 56 6.11 -6.83 -25.17
N VAL A 57 6.03 -7.69 -26.18
CA VAL A 57 7.11 -8.65 -26.47
C VAL A 57 8.35 -7.90 -26.96
N GLU A 58 8.18 -6.88 -27.79
CA GLU A 58 9.29 -6.04 -28.26
C GLU A 58 9.93 -5.25 -27.12
N GLN A 59 9.13 -4.68 -26.25
CA GLN A 59 9.63 -3.97 -25.04
C GLN A 59 10.37 -4.94 -24.09
N ALA A 60 9.83 -6.12 -23.84
CA ALA A 60 10.48 -7.15 -23.02
C ALA A 60 11.83 -7.60 -23.58
N ALA A 61 12.01 -7.58 -24.89
CA ALA A 61 13.23 -7.98 -25.57
C ALA A 61 14.36 -6.93 -25.52
N ARG A 62 14.07 -5.68 -25.11
CA ARG A 62 15.09 -4.61 -24.98
C ARG A 62 16.13 -4.88 -23.90
N TRP A 63 15.81 -5.73 -22.93
CA TRP A 63 16.72 -6.10 -21.85
C TRP A 63 17.04 -7.59 -21.86
N PRO A 64 18.33 -8.01 -21.67
CA PRO A 64 18.72 -9.41 -21.72
C PRO A 64 18.03 -10.26 -20.63
N ASP A 65 17.58 -11.48 -20.97
CA ASP A 65 16.85 -12.36 -20.04
C ASP A 65 17.72 -12.93 -18.90
N PHE A 66 19.05 -13.00 -19.10
CA PHE A 66 19.98 -13.49 -18.08
C PHE A 66 20.34 -12.45 -17.01
N LEU A 67 19.97 -11.18 -17.20
CA LEU A 67 20.17 -10.11 -16.23
C LEU A 67 18.85 -9.80 -15.51
N PRO A 68 18.91 -9.48 -14.22
CA PRO A 68 17.72 -8.98 -13.52
C PRO A 68 17.26 -7.67 -14.19
N ALA A 69 15.95 -7.48 -14.33
CA ALA A 69 15.37 -6.24 -14.84
C ALA A 69 14.92 -5.29 -13.71
N SER A 70 15.18 -5.67 -12.45
CA SER A 70 14.82 -4.85 -11.29
C SER A 70 15.71 -3.61 -11.20
N VAL A 71 15.10 -2.44 -11.20
CA VAL A 71 15.73 -1.13 -10.96
C VAL A 71 15.32 -0.58 -9.60
N VAL A 72 16.02 0.44 -9.13
CA VAL A 72 15.62 1.18 -7.92
C VAL A 72 14.39 2.02 -8.23
N ASN A 73 13.34 1.90 -7.43
CA ASN A 73 12.12 2.68 -7.62
C ASN A 73 12.34 4.14 -7.22
N LEU A 74 11.92 5.07 -8.08
CA LEU A 74 12.00 6.50 -7.80
C LEU A 74 10.79 6.95 -7.00
N GLY A 75 11.02 7.59 -5.84
CA GLY A 75 9.96 8.12 -5.00
C GLY A 75 9.26 9.34 -5.60
N LEU A 76 8.19 9.77 -4.93
CA LEU A 76 7.37 10.92 -5.33
C LEU A 76 8.19 12.20 -5.58
N ASP A 77 9.20 12.45 -4.73
CA ASP A 77 10.05 13.63 -4.81
C ASP A 77 10.93 13.66 -6.06
N LEU A 78 11.18 12.51 -6.67
CA LEU A 78 12.05 12.35 -7.85
C LEU A 78 11.25 12.15 -9.13
N ARG A 79 10.22 11.31 -9.11
CA ARG A 79 9.42 10.98 -10.29
C ARG A 79 8.25 11.94 -10.52
N GLY A 80 7.93 12.74 -9.50
CA GLY A 80 6.67 13.47 -9.44
C GLY A 80 5.52 12.53 -9.14
N GLY A 81 4.29 13.05 -9.05
CA GLY A 81 3.10 12.26 -8.82
C GLY A 81 2.13 12.91 -7.84
N ALA A 82 1.19 12.11 -7.35
CA ALA A 82 0.12 12.51 -6.46
C ALA A 82 0.38 12.13 -5.00
N HIS A 83 0.08 13.06 -4.10
CA HIS A 83 0.09 12.86 -2.64
C HIS A 83 -1.27 13.25 -2.09
N LEU A 84 -1.90 12.33 -1.37
CA LEU A 84 -3.15 12.55 -0.68
C LEU A 84 -3.04 12.09 0.78
N LEU A 85 -3.57 12.91 1.67
CA LEU A 85 -3.90 12.53 3.04
C LEU A 85 -5.41 12.54 3.18
N VAL A 86 -6.01 11.39 3.44
CA VAL A 86 -7.45 11.23 3.57
C VAL A 86 -7.82 10.75 4.97
N GLU A 87 -8.97 11.18 5.46
CA GLU A 87 -9.59 10.70 6.69
C GLU A 87 -10.76 9.79 6.36
N VAL A 88 -10.81 8.64 7.02
CA VAL A 88 -11.93 7.68 6.91
C VAL A 88 -13.03 8.11 7.86
N ASN A 89 -14.24 8.30 7.35
CA ASN A 89 -15.39 8.72 8.13
C ASN A 89 -15.98 7.56 8.95
N ILE A 90 -15.39 7.32 10.10
CA ILE A 90 -15.79 6.21 11.00
C ILE A 90 -17.21 6.42 11.55
N GLU A 91 -17.67 7.66 11.67
CA GLU A 91 -19.00 8.02 12.15
C GLU A 91 -20.10 7.42 11.26
N GLU A 92 -19.89 7.37 9.94
CA GLU A 92 -20.84 6.71 9.01
C GLU A 92 -21.00 5.22 9.32
N VAL A 93 -19.89 4.52 9.57
CA VAL A 93 -19.92 3.08 9.90
C VAL A 93 -20.60 2.83 11.23
N GLN A 94 -20.36 3.70 12.21
CA GLN A 94 -21.05 3.64 13.50
C GLN A 94 -22.55 3.85 13.34
N ALA A 95 -22.97 4.86 12.56
CA ALA A 95 -24.37 5.12 12.28
C ALA A 95 -25.05 3.95 11.54
N GLU A 96 -24.38 3.37 10.53
CA GLU A 96 -24.89 2.16 9.83
C GLU A 96 -25.03 0.98 10.81
N ARG A 97 -24.08 0.77 11.72
CA ARG A 97 -24.20 -0.26 12.76
C ARG A 97 -25.39 0.00 13.69
N MET A 98 -25.66 1.26 14.07
CA MET A 98 -26.84 1.61 14.87
C MET A 98 -28.15 1.33 14.10
N ILE A 99 -28.20 1.64 12.82
CA ILE A 99 -29.38 1.34 11.97
C ILE A 99 -29.61 -0.18 11.89
N SER A 100 -28.56 -0.98 11.68
CA SER A 100 -28.68 -2.43 11.65
C SER A 100 -29.12 -3.00 12.99
N LEU A 101 -28.62 -2.45 14.09
CA LEU A 101 -28.98 -2.84 15.45
C LEU A 101 -30.48 -2.62 15.76
N VAL A 102 -31.12 -1.59 15.16
CA VAL A 102 -32.57 -1.40 15.26
C VAL A 102 -33.34 -2.61 14.69
N ALA A 103 -32.88 -3.15 13.56
CA ALA A 103 -33.52 -4.32 12.95
C ALA A 103 -33.30 -5.58 13.80
N GLU A 104 -32.09 -5.77 14.32
CA GLU A 104 -31.75 -6.88 15.23
C GLU A 104 -32.57 -6.78 16.53
N ALA A 105 -32.61 -5.60 17.18
CA ALA A 105 -33.38 -5.37 18.39
C ALA A 105 -34.89 -5.63 18.17
N ARG A 106 -35.43 -5.18 17.04
CA ARG A 106 -36.82 -5.42 16.66
C ARG A 106 -37.14 -6.91 16.53
N SER A 107 -36.25 -7.65 15.87
CA SER A 107 -36.37 -9.08 15.67
C SER A 107 -36.29 -9.83 17.00
N ALA A 108 -35.33 -9.48 17.84
CA ALA A 108 -35.12 -10.11 19.15
C ALA A 108 -36.27 -9.85 20.11
N LEU A 109 -36.75 -8.62 20.22
CA LEU A 109 -37.92 -8.28 21.09
C LEU A 109 -39.17 -9.03 20.65
N ARG A 110 -39.46 -9.11 19.35
CA ARG A 110 -40.58 -9.85 18.83
C ARG A 110 -40.47 -11.37 19.09
N GLY A 111 -39.28 -11.93 18.87
CA GLY A 111 -38.95 -13.33 19.11
C GLY A 111 -39.06 -13.70 20.60
N GLY A 112 -38.69 -12.79 21.50
CA GLY A 112 -38.80 -12.95 22.95
C GLY A 112 -40.19 -12.60 23.54
N GLY A 113 -41.20 -12.31 22.70
CA GLY A 113 -42.57 -12.08 23.14
C GLY A 113 -42.86 -10.62 23.58
N VAL A 114 -41.89 -9.73 23.61
CA VAL A 114 -42.08 -8.31 23.94
C VAL A 114 -42.59 -7.56 22.70
N ARG A 115 -43.89 -7.35 22.61
CA ARG A 115 -44.55 -6.76 21.42
C ARG A 115 -45.00 -5.31 21.64
N LYS A 116 -45.11 -4.86 22.89
CA LYS A 116 -45.59 -3.52 23.23
C LYS A 116 -44.42 -2.58 23.55
N TYR A 117 -43.85 -2.00 22.51
CA TYR A 117 -42.78 -0.98 22.59
C TYR A 117 -43.05 0.14 21.61
N THR A 118 -42.50 1.31 21.87
CA THR A 118 -42.58 2.53 21.07
C THR A 118 -41.20 3.15 20.89
N GLN A 119 -41.06 4.09 19.97
CA GLN A 119 -39.86 4.87 19.78
C GLN A 119 -38.56 4.05 19.58
N LEU A 120 -38.65 2.88 18.92
CA LEU A 120 -37.44 2.14 18.52
C LEU A 120 -36.80 2.85 17.32
N ARG A 121 -35.72 3.59 17.57
CA ARG A 121 -34.98 4.37 16.56
C ARG A 121 -33.50 4.41 16.88
N ALA A 122 -32.68 4.53 15.80
CA ALA A 122 -31.28 4.84 15.92
C ALA A 122 -31.08 6.36 16.01
N SER A 123 -30.11 6.78 16.78
CA SER A 123 -29.40 8.05 16.71
C SER A 123 -27.96 7.76 16.27
N GLU A 124 -27.12 8.77 16.08
CA GLU A 124 -25.73 8.60 15.65
C GLU A 124 -24.96 7.62 16.54
N ASP A 125 -25.13 7.72 17.88
CA ASP A 125 -24.35 6.95 18.86
C ASP A 125 -25.14 5.88 19.61
N ASN A 126 -26.47 5.85 19.49
CA ASN A 126 -27.29 4.93 20.29
C ASN A 126 -28.56 4.46 19.57
N VAL A 127 -29.04 3.32 20.03
CA VAL A 127 -30.40 2.85 19.73
C VAL A 127 -31.24 2.96 20.98
N SER A 128 -32.38 3.68 20.90
CA SER A 128 -33.32 3.82 22.01
C SER A 128 -34.63 3.11 21.72
N VAL A 129 -35.19 2.49 22.76
CA VAL A 129 -36.51 1.87 22.71
C VAL A 129 -37.26 2.17 24.02
N ARG A 130 -38.54 2.48 23.94
CA ARG A 130 -39.41 2.66 25.12
C ARG A 130 -40.35 1.48 25.22
N ILE A 131 -40.31 0.79 26.35
CA ILE A 131 -41.23 -0.33 26.67
C ILE A 131 -42.49 0.24 27.25
N THR A 132 -43.64 -0.12 26.69
CA THR A 132 -44.94 0.44 27.11
C THR A 132 -45.43 -0.15 28.42
N ASN A 133 -45.09 -1.41 28.71
CA ASN A 133 -45.53 -2.11 29.91
C ASN A 133 -44.33 -2.33 30.84
N ALA A 134 -44.37 -1.76 32.03
CA ALA A 134 -43.29 -1.87 33.03
C ALA A 134 -42.96 -3.33 33.42
N ALA A 135 -43.94 -4.25 33.36
CA ALA A 135 -43.73 -5.65 33.67
C ALA A 135 -42.83 -6.36 32.62
N ASP A 136 -42.81 -5.87 31.39
CA ASP A 136 -42.01 -6.44 30.30
C ASP A 136 -40.56 -5.86 30.26
N LEU A 137 -40.25 -4.84 31.08
CA LEU A 137 -38.97 -4.13 31.05
C LEU A 137 -37.79 -5.06 31.40
N PRO A 138 -37.81 -5.85 32.50
CA PRO A 138 -36.67 -6.74 32.80
C PRO A 138 -36.39 -7.78 31.71
N GLU A 139 -37.45 -8.29 31.12
CA GLU A 139 -37.33 -9.27 30.03
C GLU A 139 -36.77 -8.61 28.75
N ALA A 140 -37.25 -7.39 28.43
CA ALA A 140 -36.70 -6.62 27.31
C ALA A 140 -35.19 -6.32 27.49
N VAL A 141 -34.77 -5.93 28.69
CA VAL A 141 -33.36 -5.70 29.02
C VAL A 141 -32.54 -7.00 28.84
N ARG A 142 -33.06 -8.12 29.33
CA ARG A 142 -32.41 -9.44 29.19
C ARG A 142 -32.24 -9.83 27.72
N ILE A 143 -33.27 -9.66 26.90
CA ILE A 143 -33.27 -9.97 25.46
C ILE A 143 -32.26 -9.09 24.75
N LEU A 144 -32.26 -7.78 25.00
CA LEU A 144 -31.38 -6.82 24.35
C LEU A 144 -29.91 -7.00 24.79
N ARG A 145 -29.64 -7.37 26.04
CA ARG A 145 -28.29 -7.78 26.47
C ARG A 145 -27.80 -9.05 25.78
N GLY A 146 -28.72 -9.94 25.42
CA GLY A 146 -28.39 -11.15 24.65
C GLY A 146 -27.96 -10.88 23.19
N LEU A 147 -28.11 -9.65 22.69
CA LEU A 147 -27.59 -9.24 21.38
C LEU A 147 -26.08 -8.93 21.44
N ALA A 148 -25.55 -8.65 22.63
CA ALA A 148 -24.15 -8.32 22.78
C ALA A 148 -23.25 -9.50 22.43
N GLN A 149 -22.25 -9.23 21.58
CA GLN A 149 -21.25 -10.21 21.18
C GLN A 149 -19.91 -9.91 21.87
N PRO A 150 -19.10 -10.93 22.15
CA PRO A 150 -17.80 -10.72 22.74
C PRO A 150 -16.83 -10.09 21.73
N VAL A 151 -16.22 -8.98 22.08
CA VAL A 151 -15.11 -8.35 21.35
C VAL A 151 -13.83 -8.63 22.11
N VAL A 152 -12.83 -9.18 21.42
CA VAL A 152 -11.51 -9.42 22.00
C VAL A 152 -10.70 -8.13 21.89
N ASN A 153 -10.29 -7.58 23.03
CA ASN A 153 -9.37 -6.46 23.07
C ASN A 153 -7.96 -6.96 22.70
N ALA A 154 -7.44 -6.51 21.57
CA ALA A 154 -6.13 -6.93 21.05
C ALA A 154 -4.96 -6.62 22.00
N ASN A 155 -5.09 -5.58 22.83
CA ASN A 155 -4.03 -5.14 23.73
C ASN A 155 -3.99 -5.90 25.07
N PHE A 156 -5.14 -6.39 25.55
CA PHE A 156 -5.25 -7.00 26.88
C PHE A 156 -5.72 -8.46 26.86
N GLY A 157 -6.10 -9.01 25.70
CA GLY A 157 -6.61 -10.37 25.57
C GLY A 157 -7.93 -10.64 26.34
N THR A 158 -8.57 -9.59 26.87
CA THR A 158 -9.84 -9.66 27.58
C THR A 158 -11.00 -9.57 26.61
N SER A 159 -12.05 -10.37 26.87
CA SER A 159 -13.29 -10.31 26.08
C SER A 159 -14.29 -9.42 26.80
N ALA A 160 -14.74 -8.36 26.16
CA ALA A 160 -15.79 -7.46 26.63
C ALA A 160 -17.01 -7.51 25.71
N PRO A 161 -18.23 -7.24 26.17
CA PRO A 161 -19.40 -7.14 25.30
C PRO A 161 -19.27 -5.94 24.35
N ASP A 162 -19.68 -6.10 23.09
CA ASP A 162 -19.68 -5.03 22.08
C ASP A 162 -20.74 -3.96 22.34
N LEU A 163 -21.81 -4.32 23.07
CA LEU A 163 -22.92 -3.43 23.40
C LEU A 163 -23.05 -3.20 24.89
N THR A 164 -23.25 -1.94 25.25
CA THR A 164 -23.66 -1.51 26.60
C THR A 164 -25.15 -1.22 26.58
N VAL A 165 -25.91 -1.92 27.44
CA VAL A 165 -27.37 -1.75 27.57
C VAL A 165 -27.65 -1.07 28.88
N VAL A 166 -28.14 0.15 28.82
CA VAL A 166 -28.47 0.99 29.97
C VAL A 166 -29.98 1.19 30.08
N GLU A 167 -30.52 0.95 31.25
CA GLU A 167 -31.89 1.29 31.60
C GLU A 167 -31.94 2.76 32.07
N GLY A 168 -32.72 3.56 31.38
CA GLY A 168 -32.92 4.97 31.68
C GLY A 168 -34.29 5.20 32.29
N ASP A 169 -34.56 6.45 32.62
CA ASP A 169 -35.85 6.89 33.11
C ASP A 169 -36.96 6.63 32.08
N ASP A 170 -38.20 6.56 32.54
CA ASP A 170 -39.41 6.50 31.70
C ASP A 170 -39.50 5.20 30.86
N GLN A 171 -39.02 4.05 31.42
CA GLN A 171 -39.04 2.74 30.78
C GLN A 171 -38.27 2.71 29.43
N ARG A 172 -37.29 3.58 29.29
CA ARG A 172 -36.43 3.68 28.11
C ARG A 172 -35.18 2.80 28.27
N ILE A 173 -34.87 2.02 27.28
CA ILE A 173 -33.61 1.26 27.18
C ILE A 173 -32.75 1.88 26.09
N SER A 174 -31.48 2.13 26.39
CA SER A 174 -30.50 2.66 25.48
C SER A 174 -29.40 1.63 25.22
N LEU A 175 -29.10 1.37 23.96
CA LEU A 175 -28.00 0.50 23.53
C LEU A 175 -26.94 1.38 22.88
N THR A 176 -25.70 1.26 23.34
CA THR A 176 -24.54 1.98 22.80
C THR A 176 -23.41 0.98 22.53
N LEU A 177 -22.52 1.31 21.61
CA LEU A 177 -21.28 0.52 21.44
C LEU A 177 -20.37 0.76 22.65
N SER A 178 -19.74 -0.31 23.13
CA SER A 178 -18.68 -0.18 24.13
C SER A 178 -17.43 0.49 23.51
N GLU A 179 -16.56 1.06 24.34
CA GLU A 179 -15.33 1.69 23.85
C GLU A 179 -14.43 0.66 23.13
N ASP A 180 -14.34 -0.56 23.64
CA ASP A 180 -13.60 -1.65 22.96
C ASP A 180 -14.22 -1.99 21.60
N ALA A 181 -15.55 -1.94 21.47
CA ALA A 181 -16.23 -2.15 20.21
C ALA A 181 -15.98 -1.02 19.22
N LYS A 182 -15.94 0.23 19.66
CA LYS A 182 -15.61 1.39 18.81
C LYS A 182 -14.18 1.30 18.28
N VAL A 183 -13.21 0.95 19.14
CA VAL A 183 -11.81 0.74 18.73
C VAL A 183 -11.71 -0.39 17.73
N SER A 184 -12.32 -1.54 18.02
CA SER A 184 -12.31 -2.70 17.11
C SER A 184 -12.97 -2.40 15.76
N LEU A 185 -14.08 -1.64 15.76
CA LEU A 185 -14.76 -1.21 14.54
C LEU A 185 -13.87 -0.27 13.73
N THR A 186 -13.22 0.71 14.39
CA THR A 186 -12.28 1.63 13.76
C THR A 186 -11.12 0.87 13.11
N ASP A 187 -10.47 -0.04 13.84
CA ASP A 187 -9.33 -0.80 13.33
C ASP A 187 -9.72 -1.70 12.16
N ARG A 188 -10.87 -2.35 12.22
CA ARG A 188 -11.39 -3.19 11.13
C ARG A 188 -11.72 -2.35 9.89
N THR A 189 -12.41 -1.21 10.09
CA THR A 189 -12.74 -0.28 9.00
C THR A 189 -11.47 0.27 8.35
N MET A 190 -10.48 0.68 9.15
CA MET A 190 -9.20 1.15 8.62
C MET A 190 -8.45 0.07 7.84
N ALA A 191 -8.38 -1.16 8.36
CA ALA A 191 -7.72 -2.26 7.67
C ALA A 191 -8.40 -2.57 6.33
N GLN A 192 -9.73 -2.61 6.31
CA GLN A 192 -10.52 -2.83 5.09
C GLN A 192 -10.37 -1.67 4.09
N SER A 193 -10.41 -0.41 4.55
CA SER A 193 -10.21 0.76 3.70
C SER A 193 -8.81 0.77 3.07
N LEU A 194 -7.76 0.45 3.84
CA LEU A 194 -6.39 0.33 3.32
C LEU A 194 -6.28 -0.74 2.21
N GLU A 195 -6.91 -1.88 2.40
CA GLU A 195 -6.89 -2.97 1.42
C GLU A 195 -7.63 -2.58 0.12
N ILE A 196 -8.79 -1.93 0.24
CA ILE A 196 -9.58 -1.49 -0.92
C ILE A 196 -8.84 -0.36 -1.66
N VAL A 197 -8.29 0.63 -0.95
CA VAL A 197 -7.47 1.69 -1.54
C VAL A 197 -6.29 1.10 -2.31
N ARG A 198 -5.59 0.12 -1.72
CA ARG A 198 -4.49 -0.59 -2.41
C ARG A 198 -4.97 -1.26 -3.69
N ARG A 199 -6.05 -2.03 -3.64
CA ARG A 199 -6.61 -2.70 -4.81
C ARG A 199 -6.99 -1.72 -5.92
N ARG A 200 -7.64 -0.59 -5.58
CA ARG A 200 -8.02 0.43 -6.56
C ARG A 200 -6.79 1.01 -7.28
N ILE A 201 -5.73 1.27 -6.55
CA ILE A 201 -4.49 1.83 -7.10
C ILE A 201 -3.72 0.77 -7.92
N ASP A 202 -3.64 -0.48 -7.44
CA ASP A 202 -2.99 -1.58 -8.15
C ASP A 202 -3.71 -1.92 -9.47
N GLU A 203 -5.04 -1.90 -9.48
CA GLU A 203 -5.86 -2.12 -10.69
C GLU A 203 -5.73 -0.98 -11.72
N ALA A 204 -5.43 0.25 -11.26
CA ALA A 204 -5.12 1.36 -12.15
C ALA A 204 -3.74 1.26 -12.81
N GLY A 205 -2.95 0.20 -12.48
CA GLY A 205 -1.64 -0.06 -13.09
C GLY A 205 -0.54 0.89 -12.62
N THR A 206 -0.73 1.55 -11.47
CA THR A 206 0.25 2.47 -10.91
C THR A 206 1.38 1.70 -10.22
N ARG A 207 2.61 2.24 -10.32
CA ARG A 207 3.79 1.60 -9.74
C ARG A 207 3.95 1.95 -8.28
N GLU A 208 4.11 0.93 -7.44
CA GLU A 208 4.54 1.00 -6.04
C GLU A 208 3.99 2.17 -5.23
N PRO A 209 2.67 2.23 -5.04
CA PRO A 209 2.08 3.26 -4.21
C PRO A 209 2.53 3.08 -2.75
N THR A 210 2.84 4.17 -2.09
CA THR A 210 3.00 4.17 -0.63
C THR A 210 1.66 4.43 0.01
N ILE A 211 1.08 3.39 0.63
CA ILE A 211 -0.22 3.48 1.31
C ILE A 211 0.00 3.10 2.77
N GLN A 212 -0.19 4.05 3.68
CA GLN A 212 0.11 3.88 5.10
C GLN A 212 -0.98 4.48 5.98
N ARG A 213 -1.32 3.78 7.06
CA ARG A 213 -2.14 4.36 8.12
C ARG A 213 -1.33 5.43 8.87
N GLN A 214 -1.91 6.61 9.05
CA GLN A 214 -1.32 7.72 9.78
C GLN A 214 -2.25 8.11 10.95
N GLY A 215 -1.87 7.76 12.18
CA GLY A 215 -2.73 7.91 13.35
C GLY A 215 -3.89 6.93 13.34
N GLU A 216 -5.03 7.32 13.95
CA GLU A 216 -6.16 6.41 14.17
C GLU A 216 -7.05 6.25 12.93
N ARG A 217 -7.32 7.35 12.19
CA ARG A 217 -8.37 7.43 11.17
C ARG A 217 -7.89 7.90 9.80
N ARG A 218 -6.59 8.19 9.63
CA ARG A 218 -6.05 8.76 8.39
C ARG A 218 -5.26 7.75 7.58
N ILE A 219 -5.31 7.91 6.27
CA ILE A 219 -4.54 7.14 5.29
C ILE A 219 -3.72 8.12 4.47
N LEU A 220 -2.41 7.91 4.46
CA LEU A 220 -1.48 8.58 3.58
C LEU A 220 -1.33 7.75 2.30
N ILE A 221 -1.52 8.40 1.15
CA ILE A 221 -1.46 7.78 -0.17
C ILE A 221 -0.51 8.59 -1.03
N GLN A 222 0.54 7.94 -1.54
CA GLN A 222 1.51 8.56 -2.44
C GLN A 222 1.67 7.66 -3.65
N VAL A 223 1.42 8.21 -4.84
CA VAL A 223 1.48 7.48 -6.11
C VAL A 223 2.46 8.18 -7.03
N PRO A 224 3.69 7.65 -7.17
CA PRO A 224 4.68 8.19 -8.10
C PRO A 224 4.22 8.02 -9.55
N GLY A 225 4.53 9.02 -10.39
CA GLY A 225 4.27 8.98 -11.83
C GLY A 225 2.81 9.19 -12.26
N LEU A 226 1.89 9.43 -11.32
CA LEU A 226 0.52 9.82 -11.64
C LEU A 226 0.48 11.31 -12.03
N GLY A 227 -0.31 11.66 -13.05
CA GLY A 227 -0.34 13.02 -13.62
C GLY A 227 -0.79 14.09 -12.64
N SER A 228 -1.80 13.78 -11.83
CA SER A 228 -2.34 14.72 -10.85
C SER A 228 -2.97 14.04 -9.64
N ALA A 229 -3.15 14.81 -8.57
CA ALA A 229 -3.85 14.33 -7.39
C ALA A 229 -5.37 14.23 -7.62
N GLU A 230 -5.91 14.99 -8.58
CA GLU A 230 -7.31 14.91 -9.02
C GLU A 230 -7.61 13.54 -9.63
N GLU A 231 -6.74 13.03 -10.48
CA GLU A 231 -6.85 11.67 -11.07
C GLU A 231 -6.89 10.59 -9.98
N LEU A 232 -6.04 10.74 -8.97
CA LEU A 232 -6.05 9.85 -7.81
C LEU A 232 -7.36 9.95 -7.01
N LEU A 233 -7.92 11.15 -6.87
CA LEU A 233 -9.21 11.36 -6.21
C LEU A 233 -10.37 10.72 -6.99
N GLU A 234 -10.37 10.78 -8.30
CA GLU A 234 -11.38 10.10 -9.12
C GLU A 234 -11.37 8.58 -8.93
N LEU A 235 -10.19 8.00 -8.73
CA LEU A 235 -10.04 6.56 -8.43
C LEU A 235 -10.46 6.19 -7.00
N LEU A 236 -10.33 7.11 -6.05
CA LEU A 236 -10.52 6.83 -4.62
C LEU A 236 -11.81 7.41 -4.05
N GLY A 237 -12.29 8.52 -4.61
CA GLY A 237 -13.31 9.37 -3.99
C GLY A 237 -14.72 8.77 -3.90
N GLN A 238 -15.05 7.77 -4.72
CA GLN A 238 -16.36 7.12 -4.69
C GLN A 238 -16.32 5.90 -3.75
N THR A 239 -17.38 5.75 -2.92
CA THR A 239 -17.49 4.56 -2.06
C THR A 239 -17.73 3.30 -2.88
N ALA A 240 -18.36 3.42 -4.05
CA ALA A 240 -18.72 2.33 -4.96
C ALA A 240 -19.61 1.26 -4.31
N LYS A 241 -20.52 1.68 -3.43
CA LYS A 241 -21.54 0.81 -2.83
C LYS A 241 -22.59 0.46 -3.88
N LEU A 242 -22.39 -0.69 -4.52
CA LEU A 242 -23.33 -1.22 -5.53
C LEU A 242 -24.41 -2.04 -4.86
N SER A 243 -25.67 -1.83 -5.25
CA SER A 243 -26.81 -2.65 -4.82
C SER A 243 -27.86 -2.76 -5.92
N PHE A 244 -28.59 -3.87 -5.90
CA PHE A 244 -29.64 -4.18 -6.86
C PHE A 244 -30.98 -4.22 -6.14
N HIS A 245 -31.95 -3.42 -6.59
CA HIS A 245 -33.25 -3.30 -5.93
C HIS A 245 -34.39 -3.49 -6.91
N MET A 246 -35.51 -4.05 -6.48
CA MET A 246 -36.74 -4.06 -7.28
C MET A 246 -37.32 -2.66 -7.35
N VAL A 247 -37.70 -2.23 -8.55
CA VAL A 247 -38.39 -0.96 -8.77
C VAL A 247 -39.90 -1.17 -8.57
N ASP A 248 -40.48 -0.31 -7.73
CA ASP A 248 -41.93 -0.23 -7.55
C ASP A 248 -42.55 0.76 -8.55
N SER A 249 -41.97 1.96 -8.63
CA SER A 249 -42.39 3.00 -9.57
C SER A 249 -41.30 4.08 -9.78
N GLN A 250 -41.45 4.88 -10.83
CA GLN A 250 -40.66 6.08 -11.04
C GLN A 250 -41.42 7.32 -10.53
N THR A 251 -40.72 8.29 -10.01
CA THR A 251 -41.28 9.54 -9.50
C THR A 251 -40.56 10.76 -10.06
N SER A 252 -41.28 11.82 -10.32
CA SER A 252 -40.69 13.14 -10.64
C SER A 252 -40.46 14.01 -9.40
N ASP A 253 -40.74 13.50 -8.22
CA ASP A 253 -40.54 14.18 -6.94
C ASP A 253 -39.75 13.29 -5.98
N VAL A 254 -38.45 13.53 -5.92
CA VAL A 254 -37.54 12.78 -5.03
C VAL A 254 -37.74 13.12 -3.54
N THR A 255 -38.49 14.18 -3.24
CA THR A 255 -38.80 14.58 -1.85
C THR A 255 -40.05 13.88 -1.31
N ARG A 256 -40.80 13.19 -2.17
CA ARG A 256 -41.99 12.44 -1.80
C ARG A 256 -41.66 11.35 -0.77
N ALA A 257 -42.51 11.18 0.22
CA ALA A 257 -42.34 10.06 1.17
C ALA A 257 -42.55 8.73 0.42
N PRO A 258 -41.54 7.83 0.37
CA PRO A 258 -41.73 6.49 -0.18
C PRO A 258 -42.69 5.72 0.73
N GLY A 259 -43.48 4.85 0.18
CA GLY A 259 -44.35 3.98 0.96
C GLY A 259 -43.60 3.11 1.98
N PRO A 260 -44.28 2.48 2.93
CA PRO A 260 -43.66 1.62 3.92
C PRO A 260 -42.88 0.46 3.25
N GLY A 261 -41.60 0.34 3.57
CA GLY A 261 -40.70 -0.67 3.00
C GLY A 261 -39.93 -0.23 1.76
N ASN A 262 -40.21 0.95 1.24
CA ASN A 262 -39.56 1.52 0.07
C ASN A 262 -38.57 2.65 0.43
N ILE A 263 -37.71 2.99 -0.51
CA ILE A 263 -36.77 4.13 -0.49
C ILE A 263 -36.76 4.78 -1.88
N ILE A 264 -36.46 6.07 -1.95
CA ILE A 264 -36.26 6.77 -3.22
C ILE A 264 -34.78 6.98 -3.44
N TYR A 265 -34.30 6.60 -4.62
CA TYR A 265 -32.99 6.98 -5.12
C TYR A 265 -33.13 7.88 -6.35
N PRO A 266 -32.41 9.01 -6.42
CA PRO A 266 -32.37 9.86 -7.59
C PRO A 266 -31.77 9.12 -8.79
N ASP A 267 -32.14 9.57 -10.00
CA ASP A 267 -31.54 9.09 -11.24
C ASP A 267 -30.23 9.86 -11.49
N THR A 268 -29.16 9.16 -11.84
CA THR A 268 -27.85 9.77 -12.12
C THR A 268 -27.91 10.75 -13.31
N ASP A 269 -28.68 10.42 -14.36
CA ASP A 269 -28.79 11.28 -15.55
C ASP A 269 -29.75 12.48 -15.32
N ASN A 270 -30.73 12.34 -14.41
CA ASN A 270 -31.68 13.40 -14.09
C ASN A 270 -32.01 13.41 -12.57
N PRO A 271 -31.25 14.15 -11.77
CA PRO A 271 -31.41 14.19 -10.30
C PRO A 271 -32.79 14.69 -9.81
N GLN A 272 -33.61 15.31 -10.67
CA GLN A 272 -34.95 15.76 -10.31
C GLN A 272 -35.98 14.60 -10.38
N THR A 273 -35.64 13.52 -11.06
CA THR A 273 -36.43 12.30 -11.14
C THR A 273 -35.75 11.21 -10.30
N GLY A 274 -36.52 10.25 -9.83
CA GLY A 274 -36.01 9.15 -9.04
C GLY A 274 -36.84 7.90 -9.16
N TYR A 275 -36.31 6.82 -8.60
CA TYR A 275 -36.98 5.55 -8.56
C TYR A 275 -37.37 5.20 -7.14
N ILE A 276 -38.63 4.84 -6.94
CA ILE A 276 -39.10 4.23 -5.69
C ILE A 276 -38.77 2.75 -5.77
N VAL A 277 -37.86 2.30 -4.91
CA VAL A 277 -37.39 0.92 -4.92
C VAL A 277 -37.65 0.25 -3.58
N GLU A 278 -37.71 -1.08 -3.57
CA GLU A 278 -37.76 -1.85 -2.33
C GLU A 278 -36.49 -1.60 -1.52
N ARG A 279 -36.63 -1.27 -0.23
CA ARG A 279 -35.49 -0.97 0.66
C ARG A 279 -34.51 -2.14 0.78
N ARG A 280 -35.01 -3.37 0.66
CA ARG A 280 -34.20 -4.57 0.72
C ARG A 280 -33.54 -4.81 -0.64
N ALA A 281 -32.22 -4.76 -0.68
CA ALA A 281 -31.48 -5.14 -1.86
C ALA A 281 -31.67 -6.63 -2.20
N LEU A 282 -31.78 -6.94 -3.47
CA LEU A 282 -31.77 -8.31 -4.01
C LEU A 282 -30.41 -8.95 -3.84
N VAL A 283 -29.38 -8.18 -4.24
CA VAL A 283 -27.95 -8.54 -4.19
C VAL A 283 -27.16 -7.27 -3.91
N SER A 284 -26.07 -7.37 -3.17
CA SER A 284 -25.13 -6.27 -2.92
C SER A 284 -23.83 -6.46 -3.70
N GLY A 285 -23.08 -5.38 -3.88
CA GLY A 285 -21.77 -5.40 -4.53
C GLY A 285 -20.72 -6.26 -3.84
N GLU A 286 -20.91 -6.60 -2.56
CA GLU A 286 -20.04 -7.54 -1.83
C GLU A 286 -20.02 -8.95 -2.44
N GLN A 287 -21.06 -9.30 -3.21
CA GLN A 287 -21.18 -10.59 -3.88
C GLN A 287 -20.67 -10.54 -5.33
N LEU A 288 -20.06 -9.44 -5.72
CA LEU A 288 -19.45 -9.27 -7.03
C LEU A 288 -18.07 -9.92 -7.05
N GLU A 289 -17.85 -10.84 -8.00
CA GLU A 289 -16.59 -11.54 -8.17
C GLU A 289 -15.66 -10.81 -9.17
N ASP A 290 -16.27 -10.27 -10.25
CA ASP A 290 -15.53 -9.62 -11.33
C ASP A 290 -16.36 -8.51 -11.99
N ALA A 291 -15.68 -7.49 -12.53
CA ALA A 291 -16.25 -6.42 -13.32
C ALA A 291 -15.27 -5.98 -14.40
N GLN A 292 -15.70 -5.89 -15.66
CA GLN A 292 -14.86 -5.57 -16.81
C GLN A 292 -15.56 -4.56 -17.72
N PRO A 293 -14.83 -3.56 -18.25
CA PRO A 293 -15.38 -2.69 -19.29
C PRO A 293 -15.60 -3.50 -20.57
N GLY A 294 -16.62 -3.13 -21.32
CA GLY A 294 -16.97 -3.77 -22.59
C GLY A 294 -17.78 -2.85 -23.47
N PHE A 295 -18.25 -3.38 -24.60
CA PHE A 295 -19.15 -2.69 -25.50
C PHE A 295 -20.40 -3.52 -25.69
N ASP A 296 -21.55 -2.86 -25.72
CA ASP A 296 -22.81 -3.49 -26.11
C ASP A 296 -22.75 -3.89 -27.60
N PRO A 297 -22.94 -5.16 -27.93
CA PRO A 297 -22.82 -5.63 -29.33
C PRO A 297 -23.88 -5.03 -30.27
N GLN A 298 -24.99 -4.49 -29.73
CA GLN A 298 -26.11 -3.96 -30.52
C GLN A 298 -26.01 -2.46 -30.72
N THR A 299 -25.63 -1.72 -29.66
CA THR A 299 -25.59 -0.24 -29.69
C THR A 299 -24.17 0.30 -29.91
N GLY A 300 -23.13 -0.49 -29.60
CA GLY A 300 -21.75 -0.05 -29.60
C GLY A 300 -21.37 0.86 -28.43
N GLU A 301 -22.27 1.03 -27.47
CA GLU A 301 -22.04 1.87 -26.29
C GLU A 301 -21.12 1.18 -25.29
N ALA A 302 -20.37 1.97 -24.53
CA ALA A 302 -19.54 1.45 -23.46
C ALA A 302 -20.41 0.95 -22.29
N VAL A 303 -20.10 -0.21 -21.76
CA VAL A 303 -20.82 -0.88 -20.66
C VAL A 303 -19.87 -1.50 -19.67
N VAL A 304 -20.36 -1.86 -18.49
CA VAL A 304 -19.60 -2.66 -17.52
C VAL A 304 -20.25 -4.04 -17.38
N ASN A 305 -19.54 -5.06 -17.81
CA ASN A 305 -19.93 -6.45 -17.61
C ASN A 305 -19.53 -6.87 -16.20
N PHE A 306 -20.45 -7.51 -15.49
CA PHE A 306 -20.20 -7.99 -14.14
C PHE A 306 -20.54 -9.47 -13.97
N ARG A 307 -19.93 -10.10 -12.98
CA ARG A 307 -20.21 -11.48 -12.55
C ARG A 307 -20.25 -11.55 -11.04
N PHE A 308 -21.29 -12.17 -10.52
CA PHE A 308 -21.43 -12.48 -9.10
C PHE A 308 -20.70 -13.78 -8.72
N ASP A 309 -20.35 -13.87 -7.44
CA ASP A 309 -19.95 -15.14 -6.82
C ASP A 309 -21.10 -16.17 -6.82
N THR A 310 -20.81 -17.40 -6.40
CA THR A 310 -21.80 -18.48 -6.37
C THR A 310 -23.03 -18.16 -5.50
N ALA A 311 -22.87 -17.37 -4.43
CA ALA A 311 -23.97 -17.02 -3.53
C ALA A 311 -24.84 -15.91 -4.14
N GLY A 312 -24.21 -14.88 -4.71
CA GLY A 312 -24.86 -13.80 -5.43
C GLY A 312 -25.58 -14.28 -6.67
N ALA A 313 -24.95 -15.15 -7.47
CA ALA A 313 -25.56 -15.76 -8.65
C ALA A 313 -26.85 -16.51 -8.32
N ARG A 314 -26.86 -17.29 -7.24
CA ARG A 314 -28.08 -17.99 -6.77
C ARG A 314 -29.19 -17.03 -6.33
N LYS A 315 -28.83 -15.97 -5.56
CA LYS A 315 -29.80 -14.95 -5.12
C LYS A 315 -30.36 -14.18 -6.29
N PHE A 316 -29.48 -13.74 -7.21
CA PHE A 316 -29.85 -12.98 -8.39
C PHE A 316 -30.70 -13.81 -9.36
N GLY A 317 -30.28 -15.07 -9.61
CA GLY A 317 -31.05 -16.02 -10.42
C GLY A 317 -32.44 -16.27 -9.88
N LYS A 318 -32.59 -16.48 -8.56
CA LYS A 318 -33.89 -16.62 -7.92
C LYS A 318 -34.73 -15.34 -8.05
N ALA A 319 -34.16 -14.19 -7.73
CA ALA A 319 -34.87 -12.91 -7.78
C ALA A 319 -35.34 -12.58 -9.21
N THR A 320 -34.48 -12.77 -10.23
CA THR A 320 -34.85 -12.54 -11.63
C THR A 320 -35.90 -13.54 -12.12
N SER A 321 -35.86 -14.81 -11.68
CA SER A 321 -36.88 -15.80 -12.03
C SER A 321 -38.26 -15.48 -11.47
N GLU A 322 -38.34 -14.93 -10.26
CA GLU A 322 -39.58 -14.55 -9.59
C GLU A 322 -40.17 -13.24 -10.09
N ASN A 323 -39.39 -12.39 -10.81
CA ASN A 323 -39.77 -11.05 -11.20
C ASN A 323 -39.58 -10.74 -12.69
N VAL A 324 -39.76 -11.73 -13.57
CA VAL A 324 -39.72 -11.52 -15.03
C VAL A 324 -40.79 -10.50 -15.44
N GLY A 325 -40.45 -9.57 -16.28
CA GLY A 325 -41.31 -8.47 -16.74
C GLY A 325 -41.29 -7.22 -15.84
N ARG A 326 -40.61 -7.27 -14.67
CA ARG A 326 -40.46 -6.12 -13.77
C ARG A 326 -39.10 -5.44 -13.93
N PRO A 327 -39.01 -4.12 -13.74
CA PRO A 327 -37.72 -3.44 -13.74
C PRO A 327 -36.99 -3.65 -12.40
N PHE A 328 -35.66 -3.68 -12.47
CA PHE A 328 -34.81 -3.60 -11.29
C PHE A 328 -33.80 -2.45 -11.45
N ALA A 329 -33.51 -1.75 -10.38
CA ALA A 329 -32.56 -0.65 -10.37
C ALA A 329 -31.18 -1.13 -9.97
N VAL A 330 -30.16 -0.68 -10.68
CA VAL A 330 -28.76 -0.76 -10.31
C VAL A 330 -28.41 0.55 -9.63
N VAL A 331 -28.17 0.49 -8.32
CA VAL A 331 -27.90 1.65 -7.47
C VAL A 331 -26.42 1.68 -7.08
N LEU A 332 -25.75 2.80 -7.34
CA LEU A 332 -24.36 3.05 -6.96
C LEU A 332 -24.32 4.29 -6.07
N ASP A 333 -23.77 4.16 -4.87
CA ASP A 333 -23.62 5.27 -3.91
C ASP A 333 -24.92 6.06 -3.65
N GLY A 334 -26.07 5.38 -3.74
CA GLY A 334 -27.36 5.98 -3.49
C GLY A 334 -28.03 6.66 -4.70
N GLU A 335 -27.48 6.48 -5.90
CA GLU A 335 -28.05 6.96 -7.17
C GLU A 335 -28.33 5.79 -8.11
N VAL A 336 -29.39 5.87 -8.90
CA VAL A 336 -29.73 4.86 -9.91
C VAL A 336 -28.98 5.13 -11.20
N ILE A 337 -28.08 4.20 -11.57
CA ILE A 337 -27.36 4.27 -12.86
C ILE A 337 -28.26 3.81 -13.99
N THR A 338 -29.01 2.72 -13.78
CA THR A 338 -29.88 2.12 -14.81
C THR A 338 -30.98 1.30 -14.15
N ALA A 339 -32.12 1.20 -14.82
CA ALA A 339 -33.27 0.43 -14.34
C ALA A 339 -33.85 -0.49 -15.46
N PRO A 340 -33.10 -1.52 -15.90
CA PRO A 340 -33.54 -2.41 -16.96
C PRO A 340 -34.71 -3.30 -16.52
N VAL A 341 -35.53 -3.73 -17.50
CA VAL A 341 -36.57 -4.72 -17.28
C VAL A 341 -36.01 -6.12 -17.42
N ILE A 342 -36.31 -6.99 -16.47
CA ILE A 342 -35.96 -8.43 -16.50
C ILE A 342 -36.71 -9.10 -17.64
N ARG A 343 -36.04 -9.45 -18.73
CA ARG A 343 -36.65 -10.10 -19.89
C ARG A 343 -36.77 -11.62 -19.70
N GLU A 344 -35.77 -12.20 -19.04
CA GLU A 344 -35.65 -13.62 -18.79
C GLU A 344 -34.90 -13.88 -17.47
N PRO A 345 -35.03 -15.09 -16.86
CA PRO A 345 -34.24 -15.43 -15.68
C PRO A 345 -32.76 -15.42 -15.95
N ILE A 346 -31.95 -14.71 -15.14
CA ILE A 346 -30.50 -14.61 -15.27
C ILE A 346 -29.84 -15.60 -14.31
N LEU A 347 -29.74 -16.86 -14.74
CA LEU A 347 -29.21 -17.95 -13.90
C LEU A 347 -27.67 -18.00 -13.86
N SER A 348 -26.99 -17.39 -14.85
CA SER A 348 -25.54 -17.35 -14.95
C SER A 348 -24.88 -16.49 -13.85
N GLY A 349 -25.65 -15.61 -13.23
CA GLY A 349 -25.10 -14.61 -12.30
C GLY A 349 -24.24 -13.53 -12.96
N SER A 350 -24.29 -13.42 -14.28
CA SER A 350 -23.60 -12.38 -15.06
C SER A 350 -24.60 -11.39 -15.61
N GLY A 351 -24.20 -10.15 -15.75
CA GLY A 351 -25.02 -9.09 -16.32
C GLY A 351 -24.17 -7.96 -16.85
N GLN A 352 -24.86 -6.95 -17.35
CA GLN A 352 -24.26 -5.77 -17.95
C GLN A 352 -24.92 -4.54 -17.33
N ILE A 353 -24.10 -3.57 -16.90
CA ILE A 353 -24.54 -2.27 -16.47
C ILE A 353 -24.39 -1.34 -17.68
N SER A 354 -25.49 -0.87 -18.21
CA SER A 354 -25.56 0.13 -19.29
C SER A 354 -25.94 1.47 -18.69
N GLY A 355 -25.48 2.56 -19.30
CA GLY A 355 -25.72 3.95 -18.91
C GLY A 355 -25.01 4.88 -19.86
N SER A 356 -25.02 6.18 -19.59
CA SER A 356 -24.33 7.19 -20.41
C SER A 356 -22.79 7.15 -20.18
N PHE A 357 -22.16 5.97 -20.37
CA PHE A 357 -20.74 5.79 -20.11
C PHE A 357 -19.86 6.16 -21.31
N THR A 358 -18.75 6.83 -21.04
CA THR A 358 -17.60 6.86 -21.94
C THR A 358 -16.74 5.59 -21.68
N VAL A 359 -15.85 5.26 -22.61
CA VAL A 359 -14.91 4.12 -22.43
C VAL A 359 -14.10 4.28 -21.14
N GLU A 360 -13.69 5.51 -20.85
CA GLU A 360 -12.90 5.83 -19.67
C GLU A 360 -13.73 5.71 -18.37
N SER A 361 -14.97 6.22 -18.33
CA SER A 361 -15.83 6.11 -17.16
C SER A 361 -16.27 4.67 -16.89
N ALA A 362 -16.54 3.87 -17.93
CA ALA A 362 -16.79 2.45 -17.80
C ALA A 362 -15.57 1.69 -17.26
N GLY A 363 -14.37 2.05 -17.73
CA GLY A 363 -13.11 1.49 -17.22
C GLY A 363 -12.90 1.81 -15.74
N ARG A 364 -13.07 3.06 -15.33
CA ARG A 364 -12.99 3.47 -13.91
C ARG A 364 -14.02 2.75 -13.04
N LEU A 365 -15.28 2.70 -13.49
CA LEU A 365 -16.32 1.99 -12.75
C LEU A 365 -16.00 0.51 -12.58
N ALA A 366 -15.50 -0.15 -13.62
CA ALA A 366 -15.10 -1.55 -13.53
C ALA A 366 -13.97 -1.78 -12.49
N ILE A 367 -12.97 -0.88 -12.44
CA ILE A 367 -11.91 -0.90 -11.42
C ILE A 367 -12.51 -0.76 -10.02
N LEU A 368 -13.38 0.23 -9.81
CA LEU A 368 -14.03 0.50 -8.52
C LEU A 368 -14.85 -0.70 -8.02
N LEU A 369 -15.62 -1.30 -8.92
CA LEU A 369 -16.46 -2.46 -8.59
C LEU A 369 -15.64 -3.71 -8.29
N ARG A 370 -14.54 -3.94 -9.04
CA ARG A 370 -13.64 -5.08 -8.82
C ARG A 370 -12.84 -4.95 -7.52
N ALA A 371 -12.36 -3.76 -7.21
CA ALA A 371 -11.65 -3.48 -5.98
C ALA A 371 -12.56 -3.54 -4.74
N GLY A 372 -13.86 -3.34 -4.92
CA GLY A 372 -14.87 -3.38 -3.88
C GLY A 372 -15.23 -2.01 -3.28
N ALA A 373 -16.34 -2.00 -2.55
CA ALA A 373 -16.86 -0.82 -1.90
C ALA A 373 -16.04 -0.43 -0.65
N LEU A 374 -15.74 0.86 -0.53
CA LEU A 374 -15.20 1.40 0.73
C LEU A 374 -16.25 1.28 1.84
N PRO A 375 -15.84 0.88 3.05
CA PRO A 375 -16.75 0.77 4.19
C PRO A 375 -17.26 2.13 4.67
N ALA A 376 -16.51 3.20 4.39
CA ALA A 376 -16.85 4.57 4.73
C ALA A 376 -16.34 5.53 3.65
N SER A 377 -16.91 6.74 3.60
CA SER A 377 -16.42 7.81 2.74
C SER A 377 -15.03 8.30 3.19
N LEU A 378 -14.27 8.83 2.24
CA LEU A 378 -12.96 9.42 2.46
C LEU A 378 -13.06 10.94 2.36
N THR A 379 -12.63 11.65 3.40
CA THR A 379 -12.52 13.11 3.39
C THR A 379 -11.07 13.51 3.12
N VAL A 380 -10.83 14.33 2.12
CA VAL A 380 -9.49 14.82 1.78
C VAL A 380 -9.05 15.87 2.77
N LEU A 381 -7.95 15.63 3.48
CA LEU A 381 -7.34 16.59 4.41
C LEU A 381 -6.20 17.36 3.74
N GLU A 382 -5.43 16.68 2.90
CA GLU A 382 -4.30 17.28 2.21
C GLU A 382 -4.18 16.66 0.82
N GLN A 383 -3.94 17.53 -0.17
CA GLN A 383 -3.74 17.15 -1.56
C GLN A 383 -2.56 17.93 -2.11
N ARG A 384 -1.60 17.22 -2.70
CA ARG A 384 -0.45 17.81 -3.39
C ARG A 384 -0.15 17.07 -4.67
N THR A 385 0.13 17.80 -5.72
CA THR A 385 0.68 17.27 -6.96
C THR A 385 2.13 17.72 -7.06
N VAL A 386 3.05 16.77 -7.21
CA VAL A 386 4.47 17.05 -7.48
C VAL A 386 4.66 16.91 -8.98
N GLY A 387 4.91 18.03 -9.65
CA GLY A 387 5.11 18.03 -11.10
C GLY A 387 6.39 17.27 -11.48
N PRO A 388 6.41 16.55 -12.62
CA PRO A 388 7.58 15.79 -13.08
C PRO A 388 8.84 16.65 -13.27
N GLY A 389 8.68 17.94 -13.63
CA GLY A 389 9.80 18.87 -13.80
C GLY A 389 10.57 19.17 -12.51
N LEU A 390 9.87 19.28 -11.37
CA LEU A 390 10.52 19.48 -10.06
C LEU A 390 11.33 18.25 -9.64
N GLY A 391 10.85 17.06 -9.97
CA GLY A 391 11.55 15.81 -9.75
C GLY A 391 12.83 15.73 -10.60
N ALA A 392 12.74 16.03 -11.89
CA ALA A 392 13.90 16.02 -12.81
C ALA A 392 15.01 16.99 -12.38
N ASP A 393 14.66 18.22 -11.98
CA ASP A 393 15.63 19.20 -11.47
C ASP A 393 16.31 18.71 -10.18
N SER A 394 15.55 18.06 -9.30
CA SER A 394 16.05 17.49 -8.04
C SER A 394 16.99 16.31 -8.28
N ILE A 395 16.67 15.44 -9.26
CA ILE A 395 17.54 14.33 -9.69
C ILE A 395 18.85 14.91 -10.24
N ALA A 396 18.78 15.84 -11.18
CA ALA A 396 19.98 16.44 -11.80
C ALA A 396 20.89 17.11 -10.76
N ALA A 397 20.32 17.86 -9.82
CA ALA A 397 21.09 18.46 -8.72
C ALA A 397 21.70 17.40 -7.80
N GLY A 398 20.95 16.34 -7.46
CA GLY A 398 21.41 15.22 -6.64
C GLY A 398 22.52 14.40 -7.31
N GLU A 399 22.41 14.13 -8.61
CA GLU A 399 23.46 13.45 -9.39
C GLU A 399 24.76 14.26 -9.41
N ILE A 400 24.67 15.54 -9.74
CA ILE A 400 25.85 16.43 -9.77
C ILE A 400 26.51 16.45 -8.39
N ALA A 401 25.74 16.64 -7.31
CA ALA A 401 26.27 16.65 -5.95
C ALA A 401 26.95 15.32 -5.59
N THR A 402 26.33 14.20 -5.95
CA THR A 402 26.87 12.86 -5.69
C THR A 402 28.18 12.62 -6.45
N VAL A 403 28.22 12.98 -7.74
CA VAL A 403 29.44 12.84 -8.58
C VAL A 403 30.57 13.70 -8.04
N ILE A 404 30.30 14.97 -7.69
CA ILE A 404 31.30 15.87 -7.11
C ILE A 404 31.83 15.30 -5.79
N ALA A 405 30.96 14.89 -4.88
CA ALA A 405 31.35 14.30 -3.59
C ALA A 405 32.19 13.04 -3.79
N PHE A 406 31.77 12.16 -4.71
CA PHE A 406 32.46 10.92 -5.02
C PHE A 406 33.88 11.17 -5.56
N ILE A 407 34.03 12.05 -6.55
CA ILE A 407 35.33 12.42 -7.13
C ILE A 407 36.21 13.06 -6.07
N ALA A 408 35.69 14.00 -5.27
CA ALA A 408 36.45 14.65 -4.21
C ALA A 408 37.03 13.64 -3.21
N VAL A 409 36.22 12.65 -2.82
CA VAL A 409 36.63 11.57 -1.91
C VAL A 409 37.71 10.68 -2.55
N LEU A 410 37.54 10.27 -3.82
CA LEU A 410 38.55 9.49 -4.54
C LEU A 410 39.90 10.19 -4.62
N VAL A 411 39.88 11.49 -4.95
CA VAL A 411 41.10 12.33 -5.03
C VAL A 411 41.74 12.46 -3.64
N PHE A 412 40.95 12.77 -2.61
CA PHE A 412 41.43 12.87 -1.24
C PHE A 412 42.11 11.58 -0.77
N MET A 413 41.49 10.44 -0.96
CA MET A 413 42.03 9.14 -0.57
C MET A 413 43.32 8.80 -1.30
N PHE A 414 43.38 9.08 -2.60
CA PHE A 414 44.58 8.85 -3.38
C PHE A 414 45.75 9.73 -2.93
N LEU A 415 45.50 11.04 -2.68
CA LEU A 415 46.54 11.98 -2.24
C LEU A 415 47.03 11.71 -0.81
N SER A 416 46.13 11.30 0.10
CA SER A 416 46.44 11.11 1.52
C SER A 416 47.09 9.76 1.83
N TYR A 417 46.73 8.70 1.10
CA TYR A 417 47.09 7.30 1.42
C TYR A 417 47.78 6.57 0.25
N GLY A 418 48.06 7.23 -0.88
CA GLY A 418 48.77 6.66 -2.01
C GLY A 418 48.19 5.31 -2.48
N LYS A 419 49.02 4.25 -2.44
CA LYS A 419 48.60 2.89 -2.87
C LYS A 419 47.44 2.31 -2.06
N PHE A 420 47.42 2.54 -0.74
CA PHE A 420 46.33 2.11 0.12
C PHE A 420 45.06 2.89 -0.17
N GLY A 421 45.17 4.18 -0.48
CA GLY A 421 44.06 4.99 -0.96
C GLY A 421 43.44 4.46 -2.26
N MET A 422 44.29 3.97 -3.20
CA MET A 422 43.78 3.30 -4.41
C MET A 422 43.00 2.02 -4.10
N PHE A 423 43.43 1.20 -3.12
CA PHE A 423 42.70 0.01 -2.71
C PHE A 423 41.35 0.37 -2.06
N ALA A 424 41.34 1.42 -1.23
CA ALA A 424 40.10 1.94 -0.66
C ALA A 424 39.15 2.49 -1.73
N ASN A 425 39.67 3.16 -2.74
CA ASN A 425 38.86 3.67 -3.86
C ASN A 425 38.18 2.54 -4.66
N ILE A 426 38.89 1.43 -4.91
CA ILE A 426 38.30 0.24 -5.55
C ILE A 426 37.17 -0.32 -4.67
N ALA A 427 37.40 -0.45 -3.36
CA ALA A 427 36.37 -0.92 -2.42
C ALA A 427 35.18 0.03 -2.34
N LEU A 428 35.40 1.36 -2.43
CA LEU A 428 34.35 2.37 -2.46
C LEU A 428 33.47 2.26 -3.72
N ILE A 429 34.06 2.06 -4.91
CA ILE A 429 33.32 1.82 -6.15
C ILE A 429 32.45 0.58 -6.01
N ILE A 430 33.01 -0.51 -5.48
CA ILE A 430 32.26 -1.75 -5.21
C ILE A 430 31.14 -1.49 -4.18
N ASN A 431 31.40 -0.68 -3.16
CA ASN A 431 30.40 -0.34 -2.15
C ASN A 431 29.20 0.38 -2.75
N VAL A 432 29.43 1.41 -3.58
CA VAL A 432 28.35 2.14 -4.25
C VAL A 432 27.54 1.20 -5.15
N ALA A 433 28.22 0.34 -5.92
CA ALA A 433 27.53 -0.66 -6.72
C ALA A 433 26.71 -1.64 -5.85
N MET A 434 27.25 -2.08 -4.71
CA MET A 434 26.51 -2.94 -3.78
C MET A 434 25.31 -2.25 -3.15
N ILE A 435 25.41 -0.95 -2.79
CA ILE A 435 24.26 -0.18 -2.29
C ILE A 435 23.15 -0.18 -3.34
N MET A 436 23.46 0.23 -4.58
CA MET A 436 22.49 0.25 -5.67
C MET A 436 21.91 -1.14 -5.96
N GLY A 437 22.77 -2.16 -5.98
CA GLY A 437 22.34 -3.54 -6.21
C GLY A 437 21.41 -4.08 -5.13
N VAL A 438 21.69 -3.81 -3.85
CA VAL A 438 20.81 -4.22 -2.75
C VAL A 438 19.50 -3.46 -2.79
N LEU A 439 19.52 -2.14 -3.03
CA LEU A 439 18.30 -1.33 -3.15
C LEU A 439 17.41 -1.82 -4.30
N SER A 440 17.99 -2.16 -5.46
CA SER A 440 17.25 -2.73 -6.59
C SER A 440 16.68 -4.12 -6.26
N ALA A 441 17.46 -4.98 -5.59
CA ALA A 441 17.05 -6.34 -5.27
C ALA A 441 15.88 -6.40 -4.27
N ILE A 442 15.81 -5.45 -3.33
CA ILE A 442 14.71 -5.35 -2.36
C ILE A 442 13.55 -4.47 -2.83
N GLY A 443 13.63 -3.89 -4.05
CA GLY A 443 12.63 -2.94 -4.56
C GLY A 443 12.50 -1.69 -3.70
N ALA A 444 13.60 -1.15 -3.17
CA ALA A 444 13.56 0.02 -2.30
C ALA A 444 13.24 1.29 -3.09
N THR A 445 12.42 2.17 -2.49
CA THR A 445 12.10 3.47 -3.08
C THR A 445 13.17 4.50 -2.74
N LEU A 446 13.85 5.01 -3.77
CA LEU A 446 14.82 6.09 -3.66
C LEU A 446 14.10 7.44 -3.60
N THR A 447 14.37 8.18 -2.54
CA THR A 447 13.82 9.54 -2.32
C THR A 447 14.95 10.56 -2.33
N LEU A 448 14.63 11.86 -2.41
CA LEU A 448 15.66 12.91 -2.34
C LEU A 448 16.51 12.83 -1.05
N PRO A 449 15.94 12.65 0.15
CA PRO A 449 16.74 12.32 1.34
C PRO A 449 17.50 11.01 1.23
N GLY A 450 16.97 10.02 0.48
CA GLY A 450 17.66 8.75 0.19
C GLY A 450 18.96 8.95 -0.60
N ILE A 451 18.97 9.84 -1.60
CA ILE A 451 20.19 10.25 -2.32
C ILE A 451 21.21 10.88 -1.34
N ALA A 452 20.74 11.80 -0.47
CA ALA A 452 21.58 12.36 0.59
C ALA A 452 22.17 11.29 1.53
N GLY A 453 21.38 10.23 1.82
CA GLY A 453 21.83 9.05 2.56
C GLY A 453 22.96 8.30 1.85
N ILE A 454 22.87 8.12 0.52
CA ILE A 454 23.96 7.51 -0.27
C ILE A 454 25.23 8.37 -0.19
N VAL A 455 25.13 9.68 -0.37
CA VAL A 455 26.29 10.60 -0.26
C VAL A 455 26.92 10.54 1.14
N LEU A 456 26.11 10.51 2.18
CA LEU A 456 26.57 10.34 3.55
C LEU A 456 27.31 9.01 3.75
N THR A 457 26.78 7.92 3.22
CA THR A 457 27.39 6.59 3.33
C THR A 457 28.70 6.46 2.55
N ILE A 458 28.87 7.21 1.44
CA ILE A 458 30.16 7.32 0.74
C ILE A 458 31.23 7.88 1.70
N GLY A 459 30.91 8.94 2.44
CA GLY A 459 31.80 9.52 3.45
C GLY A 459 32.15 8.52 4.56
N MET A 460 31.14 7.85 5.13
CA MET A 460 31.33 6.85 6.20
C MET A 460 32.11 5.61 5.75
N ALA A 461 31.94 5.18 4.49
CA ALA A 461 32.70 4.05 3.94
C ALA A 461 34.20 4.34 3.85
N VAL A 462 34.56 5.59 3.58
CA VAL A 462 35.96 6.05 3.57
C VAL A 462 36.52 6.12 4.98
N ASP A 463 35.75 6.62 5.94
CA ASP A 463 36.19 6.76 7.34
C ASP A 463 36.62 5.40 7.94
N ALA A 464 35.90 4.33 7.68
CA ALA A 464 36.29 2.98 8.09
C ALA A 464 37.66 2.57 7.52
N ASN A 465 37.96 2.89 6.25
CA ASN A 465 39.25 2.59 5.65
C ASN A 465 40.37 3.50 6.22
N VAL A 466 40.08 4.79 6.45
CA VAL A 466 41.01 5.74 7.10
C VAL A 466 41.40 5.23 8.49
N LEU A 467 40.43 4.81 9.32
CA LEU A 467 40.70 4.26 10.64
C LEU A 467 41.63 3.02 10.56
N ILE A 468 41.40 2.14 9.60
CA ILE A 468 42.23 0.94 9.39
C ILE A 468 43.66 1.40 9.00
N PHE A 469 43.82 2.32 8.06
CA PHE A 469 45.14 2.76 7.56
C PHE A 469 45.93 3.52 8.60
N GLU A 470 45.27 4.42 9.35
CA GLU A 470 45.96 5.12 10.47
C GLU A 470 46.38 4.13 11.57
N ARG A 471 45.57 3.13 11.85
CA ARG A 471 45.95 2.09 12.81
C ARG A 471 47.09 1.22 12.29
N ILE A 472 47.14 0.90 11.00
CA ILE A 472 48.29 0.23 10.38
C ILE A 472 49.54 1.11 10.47
N ARG A 473 49.44 2.42 10.18
CA ARG A 473 50.50 3.38 10.28
C ARG A 473 51.05 3.49 11.71
N GLU A 474 50.18 3.47 12.71
CA GLU A 474 50.55 3.45 14.13
C GLU A 474 51.27 2.16 14.52
N GLU A 475 50.79 1.00 14.09
CA GLU A 475 51.39 -0.29 14.35
C GLU A 475 52.73 -0.49 13.62
N LEU A 476 52.91 0.09 12.45
CA LEU A 476 54.22 0.08 11.74
C LEU A 476 55.34 0.72 12.56
N ARG A 477 55.00 1.74 13.38
CA ARG A 477 55.96 2.38 14.28
C ARG A 477 56.32 1.52 15.50
N ARG A 478 55.48 0.55 15.83
CA ARG A 478 55.61 -0.31 17.05
C ARG A 478 55.96 -1.75 16.76
N ALA A 479 55.63 -2.28 15.60
CA ALA A 479 55.70 -3.70 15.26
C ALA A 479 57.01 -4.07 14.55
N ASN A 480 57.51 -5.29 14.86
CA ASN A 480 58.62 -5.91 14.14
C ASN A 480 58.13 -6.64 12.89
N GLY A 481 57.67 -5.91 11.85
CA GLY A 481 57.32 -6.48 10.56
C GLY A 481 55.99 -6.04 9.99
N VAL A 482 55.98 -5.83 8.66
CA VAL A 482 54.87 -5.31 7.88
C VAL A 482 53.58 -6.15 8.00
N ALA A 483 53.70 -7.47 7.89
CA ALA A 483 52.54 -8.37 7.96
C ALA A 483 51.79 -8.27 9.29
N ARG A 484 52.56 -8.18 10.40
CA ARG A 484 52.00 -8.07 11.75
C ARG A 484 51.34 -6.72 11.98
N ALA A 485 51.92 -5.63 11.45
CA ALA A 485 51.33 -4.31 11.54
C ALA A 485 49.98 -4.25 10.82
N ILE A 486 49.86 -4.81 9.60
CA ILE A 486 48.61 -4.89 8.87
C ILE A 486 47.58 -5.69 9.67
N GLU A 487 47.94 -6.88 10.15
CA GLU A 487 47.03 -7.78 10.90
C GLU A 487 46.50 -7.10 12.16
N THR A 488 47.37 -6.59 13.00
CA THR A 488 47.01 -5.91 14.26
C THR A 488 46.23 -4.61 14.01
N GLY A 489 46.58 -3.88 12.95
CA GLY A 489 45.85 -2.69 12.53
C GLY A 489 44.38 -2.98 12.20
N TYR A 490 44.12 -4.03 11.41
CA TYR A 490 42.73 -4.47 11.12
C TYR A 490 42.00 -4.93 12.36
N GLU A 491 42.63 -5.73 13.25
CA GLU A 491 41.98 -6.24 14.46
C GLU A 491 41.59 -5.11 15.43
N ARG A 492 42.47 -4.12 15.63
CA ARG A 492 42.18 -3.00 16.53
C ARG A 492 41.21 -1.99 15.95
N ALA A 493 41.27 -1.76 14.63
CA ALA A 493 40.30 -0.88 13.96
C ALA A 493 38.89 -1.49 13.94
N PHE A 494 38.78 -2.82 13.85
CA PHE A 494 37.50 -3.52 13.72
C PHE A 494 36.51 -3.18 14.84
N SER A 495 36.97 -3.19 16.11
CA SER A 495 36.10 -2.84 17.24
C SER A 495 35.55 -1.43 17.12
N ALA A 496 36.43 -0.45 16.83
CA ALA A 496 36.03 0.94 16.70
C ALA A 496 35.07 1.17 15.52
N ILE A 497 35.29 0.47 14.39
CA ILE A 497 34.40 0.53 13.22
C ILE A 497 33.01 -0.02 13.56
N ILE A 498 32.94 -1.17 14.23
CA ILE A 498 31.65 -1.75 14.61
C ILE A 498 30.91 -0.84 15.60
N ASP A 499 31.58 -0.36 16.65
CA ASP A 499 30.98 0.50 17.67
C ASP A 499 30.39 1.77 17.08
N ALA A 500 31.12 2.45 16.17
CA ALA A 500 30.65 3.65 15.50
C ALA A 500 29.45 3.38 14.56
N ASN A 501 29.48 2.26 13.83
CA ASN A 501 28.43 1.94 12.87
C ASN A 501 27.16 1.35 13.53
N VAL A 502 27.28 0.65 14.66
CA VAL A 502 26.12 0.12 15.41
C VAL A 502 25.23 1.26 15.90
N THR A 503 25.80 2.34 16.45
CA THR A 503 25.02 3.50 16.90
C THR A 503 24.23 4.14 15.76
N THR A 504 24.87 4.32 14.61
CA THR A 504 24.22 4.92 13.43
C THR A 504 23.19 3.96 12.82
N PHE A 505 23.45 2.65 12.85
CA PHE A 505 22.50 1.63 12.39
C PHE A 505 21.24 1.58 13.26
N ILE A 506 21.38 1.70 14.60
CA ILE A 506 20.24 1.80 15.51
C ILE A 506 19.39 3.03 15.18
N ALA A 507 20.03 4.19 14.93
CA ALA A 507 19.31 5.40 14.50
C ALA A 507 18.55 5.17 13.18
N ALA A 508 19.18 4.53 12.18
CA ALA A 508 18.53 4.17 10.93
C ALA A 508 17.33 3.22 11.16
N LEU A 509 17.46 2.24 12.05
CA LEU A 509 16.37 1.31 12.39
C LEU A 509 15.18 2.04 13.04
N ILE A 510 15.43 2.99 13.94
CA ILE A 510 14.38 3.80 14.57
C ILE A 510 13.69 4.67 13.51
N LEU A 511 14.45 5.32 12.63
CA LEU A 511 13.90 6.12 11.52
C LEU A 511 13.10 5.26 10.54
N PHE A 512 13.50 4.02 10.30
CA PHE A 512 12.74 3.07 9.47
C PHE A 512 11.40 2.67 10.12
N ALA A 513 11.41 2.41 11.44
CA ALA A 513 10.23 1.97 12.18
C ALA A 513 9.21 3.10 12.40
N MET A 514 9.69 4.32 12.67
CA MET A 514 8.85 5.47 13.02
C MET A 514 8.67 6.46 11.86
N GLY A 515 9.50 6.39 10.83
CA GLY A 515 9.47 7.29 9.68
C GLY A 515 8.39 6.94 8.67
N SER A 516 7.97 7.95 7.90
CA SER A 516 7.04 7.80 6.78
C SER A 516 7.64 8.43 5.53
N GLY A 517 7.21 7.95 4.35
CA GLY A 517 7.60 8.52 3.05
C GLY A 517 9.11 8.75 2.89
N PRO A 518 9.55 9.99 2.62
CA PRO A 518 10.95 10.32 2.35
C PRO A 518 11.93 9.94 3.47
N VAL A 519 11.50 10.04 4.74
CA VAL A 519 12.33 9.67 5.92
C VAL A 519 12.62 8.18 5.94
N LYS A 520 11.64 7.35 5.58
CA LYS A 520 11.82 5.90 5.48
C LYS A 520 12.78 5.53 4.37
N GLY A 521 12.71 6.21 3.21
CA GLY A 521 13.67 6.05 2.11
C GLY A 521 15.11 6.36 2.55
N PHE A 522 15.33 7.48 3.26
CA PHE A 522 16.62 7.81 3.87
C PHE A 522 17.11 6.72 4.84
N ALA A 523 16.24 6.22 5.71
CA ALA A 523 16.59 5.20 6.68
C ALA A 523 17.04 3.88 6.02
N VAL A 524 16.37 3.47 4.94
CA VAL A 524 16.72 2.28 4.16
C VAL A 524 18.09 2.45 3.49
N THR A 525 18.31 3.56 2.79
CA THR A 525 19.59 3.83 2.11
C THR A 525 20.75 3.91 3.10
N LEU A 526 20.55 4.58 4.25
CA LEU A 526 21.54 4.68 5.30
C LEU A 526 21.84 3.30 5.92
N GLY A 527 20.81 2.51 6.25
CA GLY A 527 20.98 1.18 6.84
C GLY A 527 21.71 0.20 5.91
N VAL A 528 21.30 0.14 4.64
CA VAL A 528 21.97 -0.65 3.60
C VAL A 528 23.40 -0.17 3.42
N GLY A 529 23.61 1.14 3.33
CA GLY A 529 24.93 1.74 3.15
C GLY A 529 25.90 1.42 4.30
N ILE A 530 25.44 1.43 5.56
CA ILE A 530 26.26 1.03 6.71
C ILE A 530 26.66 -0.44 6.59
N LEU A 531 25.74 -1.34 6.30
CA LEU A 531 26.04 -2.77 6.19
C LEU A 531 27.03 -3.07 5.07
N THR A 532 26.84 -2.44 3.89
CA THR A 532 27.73 -2.63 2.75
C THR A 532 29.10 -1.96 2.98
N SER A 533 29.15 -0.78 3.63
CA SER A 533 30.41 -0.09 3.93
C SER A 533 31.29 -0.87 4.90
N VAL A 534 30.73 -1.41 5.97
CA VAL A 534 31.46 -2.27 6.91
C VAL A 534 31.95 -3.53 6.21
N PHE A 535 31.12 -4.16 5.39
CA PHE A 535 31.51 -5.33 4.61
C PHE A 535 32.67 -5.02 3.66
N THR A 536 32.59 -3.92 2.89
CA THR A 536 33.62 -3.57 1.92
C THR A 536 34.92 -3.15 2.58
N ALA A 537 34.90 -2.38 3.67
CA ALA A 537 36.10 -1.99 4.40
C ALA A 537 36.79 -3.18 5.07
N VAL A 538 36.03 -4.07 5.74
CA VAL A 538 36.59 -5.18 6.52
C VAL A 538 36.95 -6.38 5.66
N MET A 539 36.15 -6.69 4.61
CA MET A 539 36.34 -7.89 3.80
C MET A 539 36.98 -7.59 2.43
N VAL A 540 36.45 -6.61 1.68
CA VAL A 540 36.92 -6.33 0.31
C VAL A 540 38.27 -5.65 0.33
N THR A 541 38.42 -4.54 1.06
CA THR A 541 39.71 -3.82 1.17
C THR A 541 40.79 -4.74 1.74
N ARG A 542 40.47 -5.49 2.78
CA ARG A 542 41.40 -6.48 3.37
C ARG A 542 41.81 -7.57 2.38
N LEU A 543 40.89 -8.07 1.55
CA LEU A 543 41.17 -9.06 0.52
C LEU A 543 42.12 -8.51 -0.54
N ILE A 544 41.91 -7.25 -0.97
CA ILE A 544 42.77 -6.56 -1.94
C ILE A 544 44.18 -6.39 -1.35
N VAL A 545 44.28 -5.85 -0.12
CA VAL A 545 45.55 -5.65 0.60
C VAL A 545 46.30 -6.97 0.82
N ALA A 546 45.61 -8.02 1.26
CA ALA A 546 46.21 -9.34 1.48
C ALA A 546 46.72 -9.95 0.15
N THR A 547 45.95 -9.84 -0.93
CA THR A 547 46.34 -10.38 -2.25
C THR A 547 47.52 -9.59 -2.83
N TRP A 548 47.55 -8.28 -2.64
CA TRP A 548 48.67 -7.46 -3.02
C TRP A 548 49.93 -7.80 -2.20
N TYR A 549 49.80 -7.92 -0.86
CA TYR A 549 50.89 -8.26 0.02
C TYR A 549 51.51 -9.62 -0.30
N ASP A 550 50.72 -10.64 -0.56
CA ASP A 550 51.18 -12.00 -0.94
C ASP A 550 52.05 -11.96 -2.20
N ARG A 551 51.73 -11.09 -3.17
CA ARG A 551 52.47 -10.97 -4.43
C ARG A 551 53.70 -10.06 -4.33
N ALA A 552 53.58 -8.89 -3.71
CA ALA A 552 54.59 -7.84 -3.70
C ALA A 552 55.64 -8.02 -2.59
N ARG A 553 55.27 -8.62 -1.43
CA ARG A 553 56.09 -8.80 -0.22
C ARG A 553 56.97 -7.59 0.08
N PRO A 554 56.44 -6.39 0.26
CA PRO A 554 57.21 -5.18 0.45
C PRO A 554 57.96 -5.24 1.77
N LYS A 555 59.19 -4.73 1.77
CA LYS A 555 60.02 -4.63 3.00
C LYS A 555 59.63 -3.40 3.82
N GLU A 556 59.14 -2.36 3.19
CA GLU A 556 58.65 -1.12 3.79
C GLU A 556 57.28 -0.78 3.21
N LEU A 557 56.41 -0.22 4.02
CA LEU A 557 55.07 0.28 3.62
C LEU A 557 55.07 1.81 3.73
N GLU A 558 54.72 2.43 2.63
CA GLU A 558 54.23 3.81 2.57
C GLU A 558 52.70 3.79 2.67
N VAL A 559 52.20 4.10 3.87
CA VAL A 559 50.74 4.18 4.15
C VAL A 559 50.42 5.62 4.49
#